data_8291eead074f14c36c6baaa95725bc5f
#
_entry.id   8291eead074f14c36c6baaa95725bc5f
#
_cell.length_a   1.000
_cell.length_b   1.000
_cell.length_c   1.000
_cell.angle_alpha   90.00
_cell.angle_beta   90.00
_cell.angle_gamma   90.00
#
_symmetry.space_group_name_H-M   'P 1'
#
loop_
_entity.id
_entity.type
_entity.pdbx_description
1 polymer ?
#
loop_
_entity_poly.entity_id
_entity_poly.type
_entity_poly.pdbx_seq_one_letter_code
_entity_poly.pdbx_strand_id
1 'polypeptide(L)'
;MKRIHRHLPAAAAIAVLFAGCSKDEAVPVDLGTGYFPTRVGQWVEYAVDSSWIDEDNNLQGSIAYPLRELIESDFSDPEGRPAQRLLRLVKDSIGNWGPQDVWWQVRNSLRAERAEENLRRIKLVFPVRDGQTWNTNAYNTATPLELTYEEVDVPWSANGLSFDSTCLVRTTYANNLVDTVRYFERYAKNVGLVYRQLDVSNTQYYDIGGGTYVPRTRGNYLRMTVTAFGD
;
A
#
# COMPACT_ATOMS: atom_id res chain seq x y z
N MET A 1 79.06 -8.44 -64.18
CA MET A 1 78.73 -7.99 -62.80
C MET A 1 77.26 -7.74 -62.70
N LYS A 2 76.47 -8.70 -62.05
CA LYS A 2 75.06 -8.61 -61.85
C LYS A 2 74.78 -8.23 -60.40
N ARG A 3 74.12 -7.06 -60.19
CA ARG A 3 73.61 -6.62 -58.88
C ARG A 3 72.27 -7.24 -58.56
N ILE A 4 72.17 -8.01 -57.46
CA ILE A 4 70.95 -8.61 -56.96
C ILE A 4 70.30 -7.60 -55.98
N HIS A 5 69.16 -7.10 -56.32
CA HIS A 5 68.33 -6.32 -55.41
C HIS A 5 67.48 -7.28 -54.53
N ARG A 6 67.73 -7.23 -53.23
CA ARG A 6 66.89 -7.94 -52.23
C ARG A 6 65.73 -7.01 -51.87
N HIS A 7 64.52 -7.42 -52.21
CA HIS A 7 63.30 -6.84 -51.70
C HIS A 7 62.94 -7.45 -50.35
N LEU A 8 62.92 -6.65 -49.28
CA LEU A 8 62.28 -7.01 -47.98
C LEU A 8 60.78 -6.78 -48.10
N PRO A 9 59.94 -7.73 -47.73
CA PRO A 9 58.49 -7.44 -47.58
C PRO A 9 58.26 -6.79 -46.19
N ALA A 10 57.69 -5.60 -46.17
CA ALA A 10 57.20 -4.93 -44.98
C ALA A 10 55.93 -5.64 -44.49
N ALA A 11 56.02 -6.38 -43.37
CA ALA A 11 54.88 -6.95 -42.70
C ALA A 11 54.13 -5.82 -41.95
N ALA A 12 53.01 -5.39 -42.45
CA ALA A 12 52.12 -4.49 -41.74
C ALA A 12 51.35 -5.26 -40.66
N ALA A 13 51.70 -5.05 -39.39
CA ALA A 13 50.97 -5.58 -38.24
C ALA A 13 49.70 -4.74 -38.02
N ILE A 14 48.53 -5.27 -38.39
CA ILE A 14 47.21 -4.69 -38.06
C ILE A 14 46.91 -5.04 -36.60
N ALA A 15 47.12 -4.10 -35.67
CA ALA A 15 46.66 -4.18 -34.29
C ALA A 15 45.14 -3.92 -34.25
N VAL A 16 44.34 -4.97 -34.13
CA VAL A 16 42.89 -4.86 -33.92
C VAL A 16 42.67 -4.52 -32.45
N LEU A 17 42.38 -3.26 -32.17
CA LEU A 17 41.93 -2.80 -30.84
C LEU A 17 40.48 -3.29 -30.65
N PHE A 18 40.31 -4.40 -29.93
CA PHE A 18 39.03 -4.75 -29.35
C PHE A 18 38.74 -3.77 -28.22
N ALA A 19 38.06 -2.65 -28.54
CA ALA A 19 37.36 -1.87 -27.53
C ALA A 19 36.22 -2.71 -27.00
N GLY A 20 36.44 -3.48 -25.93
CA GLY A 20 35.39 -4.14 -25.20
C GLY A 20 34.51 -3.06 -24.55
N CYS A 21 33.35 -2.77 -25.11
CA CYS A 21 32.29 -2.14 -24.35
C CYS A 21 31.90 -3.09 -23.21
N SER A 22 32.41 -2.81 -22.00
CA SER A 22 31.80 -3.36 -20.81
C SER A 22 30.38 -2.78 -20.76
N LYS A 23 29.38 -3.63 -21.04
CA LYS A 23 28.01 -3.28 -20.65
C LYS A 23 28.02 -3.23 -19.13
N ASP A 24 28.02 -2.03 -18.56
CA ASP A 24 27.62 -1.87 -17.16
C ASP A 24 26.22 -2.49 -17.06
N GLU A 25 26.12 -3.61 -16.34
CA GLU A 25 24.81 -4.19 -16.03
C GLU A 25 24.05 -3.11 -15.26
N ALA A 26 22.98 -2.59 -15.87
CA ALA A 26 22.13 -1.60 -15.23
C ALA A 26 21.61 -2.22 -13.92
N VAL A 27 21.93 -1.61 -12.79
CA VAL A 27 21.41 -2.04 -11.49
C VAL A 27 19.87 -2.00 -11.58
N PRO A 28 19.17 -3.12 -11.31
CA PRO A 28 17.73 -3.15 -11.37
C PRO A 28 17.15 -2.05 -10.46
N VAL A 29 16.29 -1.21 -11.01
CA VAL A 29 15.61 -0.16 -10.23
C VAL A 29 14.64 -0.85 -9.27
N ASP A 30 14.78 -0.60 -7.97
CA ASP A 30 13.79 -1.06 -6.98
C ASP A 30 12.48 -0.29 -7.19
N LEU A 31 11.46 -0.98 -7.61
CA LEU A 31 10.12 -0.41 -7.81
C LEU A 31 9.36 -0.20 -6.48
N GLY A 32 9.88 -0.71 -5.36
CA GLY A 32 9.19 -0.69 -4.08
C GLY A 32 8.07 -1.72 -3.96
N THR A 33 8.07 -2.75 -4.82
CA THR A 33 7.04 -3.81 -4.78
C THR A 33 7.05 -4.60 -3.47
N GLY A 34 8.16 -4.58 -2.72
CA GLY A 34 8.27 -5.18 -1.40
C GLY A 34 7.33 -4.58 -0.35
N TYR A 35 6.80 -3.36 -0.55
CA TYR A 35 5.78 -2.79 0.34
C TYR A 35 4.42 -3.48 0.28
N PHE A 36 4.19 -4.31 -0.75
CA PHE A 36 2.94 -5.05 -0.90
C PHE A 36 3.25 -6.53 -1.18
N PRO A 37 3.50 -7.32 -0.13
CA PRO A 37 3.85 -8.73 -0.27
C PRO A 37 2.71 -9.57 -0.85
N THR A 38 3.08 -10.68 -1.53
CA THR A 38 2.15 -11.60 -2.19
C THR A 38 2.45 -13.05 -1.86
N ARG A 39 3.34 -13.34 -0.89
CA ARG A 39 3.74 -14.70 -0.56
C ARG A 39 2.67 -15.38 0.29
N VAL A 40 2.20 -16.53 -0.16
CA VAL A 40 1.26 -17.40 0.58
C VAL A 40 1.89 -17.82 1.91
N GLY A 41 1.08 -17.82 2.97
CA GLY A 41 1.47 -18.09 4.34
C GLY A 41 1.80 -16.83 5.15
N GLN A 42 2.13 -15.73 4.49
CA GLN A 42 2.47 -14.48 5.18
C GLN A 42 1.25 -13.85 5.85
N TRP A 43 1.41 -13.39 7.08
CA TRP A 43 0.35 -12.80 7.88
C TRP A 43 0.80 -11.58 8.68
N VAL A 44 -0.15 -10.70 9.00
CA VAL A 44 0.03 -9.55 9.89
C VAL A 44 -1.13 -9.52 10.88
N GLU A 45 -0.84 -9.32 12.17
CA GLU A 45 -1.82 -9.08 13.22
C GLU A 45 -1.88 -7.61 13.60
N TYR A 46 -3.07 -7.16 13.95
CA TYR A 46 -3.35 -5.79 14.34
C TYR A 46 -4.16 -5.72 15.63
N ALA A 47 -3.87 -4.71 16.45
CA ALA A 47 -4.86 -4.14 17.35
C ALA A 47 -5.76 -3.20 16.55
N VAL A 48 -7.06 -3.44 16.56
CA VAL A 48 -8.06 -2.65 15.88
C VAL A 48 -8.90 -1.92 16.91
N ASP A 49 -9.00 -0.59 16.76
CA ASP A 49 -9.93 0.28 17.45
C ASP A 49 -10.91 0.85 16.43
N SER A 50 -12.20 0.60 16.63
CA SER A 50 -13.28 1.12 15.79
C SER A 50 -14.29 1.85 16.67
N SER A 51 -14.70 3.04 16.26
CA SER A 51 -15.75 3.79 16.94
C SER A 51 -16.66 4.49 15.93
N TRP A 52 -17.88 4.77 16.37
CA TRP A 52 -18.89 5.45 15.57
C TRP A 52 -19.70 6.42 16.41
N ILE A 53 -20.22 7.45 15.75
CA ILE A 53 -21.12 8.44 16.32
C ILE A 53 -22.24 8.75 15.33
N ASP A 54 -23.46 8.88 15.81
CA ASP A 54 -24.62 9.40 15.09
C ASP A 54 -25.44 10.23 16.09
N GLU A 55 -25.14 11.53 16.16
CA GLU A 55 -25.77 12.45 17.11
C GLU A 55 -27.26 12.70 16.82
N ASP A 56 -27.71 12.54 15.56
CA ASP A 56 -29.12 12.67 15.21
C ASP A 56 -29.97 11.59 15.84
N ASN A 57 -29.42 10.37 15.94
CA ASN A 57 -30.08 9.22 16.52
C ASN A 57 -29.64 8.94 17.96
N ASN A 58 -28.80 9.80 18.54
CA ASN A 58 -28.21 9.64 19.87
C ASN A 58 -27.49 8.26 20.03
N LEU A 59 -26.78 7.85 18.99
CA LEU A 59 -26.05 6.60 18.93
C LEU A 59 -24.55 6.86 18.93
N GLN A 60 -23.82 6.15 19.77
CA GLN A 60 -22.35 6.11 19.72
C GLN A 60 -21.86 4.79 20.29
N GLY A 61 -20.68 4.38 19.89
CA GLY A 61 -20.08 3.17 20.41
C GLY A 61 -18.63 3.02 19.96
N SER A 62 -17.97 2.06 20.58
CA SER A 62 -16.62 1.64 20.21
C SER A 62 -16.43 0.16 20.46
N ILE A 63 -15.52 -0.44 19.69
CA ILE A 63 -15.08 -1.82 19.84
C ILE A 63 -13.59 -1.91 19.58
N ALA A 64 -12.89 -2.69 20.40
CA ALA A 64 -11.48 -3.02 20.18
C ALA A 64 -11.35 -4.54 20.07
N TYR A 65 -10.57 -4.99 19.06
CA TYR A 65 -10.37 -6.42 18.82
C TYR A 65 -9.07 -6.70 18.07
N PRO A 66 -8.48 -7.90 18.24
CA PRO A 66 -7.36 -8.34 17.41
C PRO A 66 -7.86 -8.85 16.05
N LEU A 67 -7.18 -8.44 14.99
CA LEU A 67 -7.42 -8.87 13.61
C LEU A 67 -6.14 -9.49 13.06
N ARG A 68 -6.25 -10.57 12.28
CA ARG A 68 -5.15 -11.10 11.46
C ARG A 68 -5.54 -11.07 9.99
N GLU A 69 -4.67 -10.54 9.16
CA GLU A 69 -4.73 -10.71 7.71
C GLU A 69 -3.72 -11.78 7.29
N LEU A 70 -4.17 -12.80 6.58
CA LEU A 70 -3.38 -13.95 6.12
C LEU A 70 -3.51 -14.08 4.61
N ILE A 71 -2.40 -14.10 3.89
CA ILE A 71 -2.35 -14.48 2.48
C ILE A 71 -2.48 -16.01 2.41
N GLU A 72 -3.70 -16.49 2.12
CA GLU A 72 -4.06 -17.90 2.24
C GLU A 72 -3.62 -18.74 1.04
N SER A 73 -3.89 -18.24 -0.16
CA SER A 73 -3.67 -19.03 -1.40
C SER A 73 -3.55 -18.14 -2.62
N ASP A 74 -2.90 -18.66 -3.65
CA ASP A 74 -2.88 -18.07 -4.98
C ASP A 74 -4.10 -18.54 -5.80
N PHE A 75 -4.58 -17.66 -6.70
CA PHE A 75 -5.60 -17.98 -7.69
C PHE A 75 -5.46 -17.06 -8.91
N SER A 76 -6.27 -17.28 -9.95
CA SER A 76 -6.40 -16.33 -11.05
C SER A 76 -7.69 -15.52 -10.90
N ASP A 77 -7.57 -14.21 -10.95
CA ASP A 77 -8.74 -13.33 -10.88
C ASP A 77 -9.59 -13.43 -12.18
N PRO A 78 -10.78 -12.77 -12.25
CA PRO A 78 -11.61 -12.79 -13.43
C PRO A 78 -10.96 -12.23 -14.70
N GLU A 79 -9.89 -11.46 -14.58
CA GLU A 79 -9.09 -10.92 -15.70
C GLU A 79 -7.92 -11.87 -16.07
N GLY A 80 -7.80 -13.05 -15.42
CA GLY A 80 -6.74 -14.03 -15.63
C GLY A 80 -5.39 -13.64 -15.03
N ARG A 81 -5.35 -12.67 -14.10
CA ARG A 81 -4.12 -12.20 -13.45
C ARG A 81 -3.80 -13.03 -12.21
N PRO A 82 -2.50 -13.28 -11.91
CA PRO A 82 -2.11 -13.87 -10.63
C PRO A 82 -2.60 -13.01 -9.46
N ALA A 83 -3.36 -13.60 -8.57
CA ALA A 83 -3.99 -12.96 -7.43
C ALA A 83 -3.82 -13.81 -6.16
N GLN A 84 -3.97 -13.19 -4.99
CA GLN A 84 -3.94 -13.87 -3.69
C GLN A 84 -5.26 -13.67 -2.97
N ARG A 85 -5.75 -14.76 -2.38
CA ARG A 85 -6.85 -14.75 -1.44
C ARG A 85 -6.32 -14.30 -0.08
N LEU A 86 -6.99 -13.32 0.53
CA LEU A 86 -6.63 -12.73 1.81
C LEU A 86 -7.74 -13.05 2.83
N LEU A 87 -7.43 -13.88 3.81
CA LEU A 87 -8.33 -14.13 4.94
C LEU A 87 -8.15 -13.05 6.01
N ARG A 88 -9.26 -12.52 6.49
CA ARG A 88 -9.33 -11.68 7.67
C ARG A 88 -9.95 -12.48 8.81
N LEU A 89 -9.18 -12.64 9.87
CA LEU A 89 -9.52 -13.48 11.00
C LEU A 89 -9.62 -12.62 12.26
N VAL A 90 -10.64 -12.87 13.07
CA VAL A 90 -10.80 -12.28 14.41
C VAL A 90 -10.77 -13.34 15.47
N LYS A 91 -10.42 -12.97 16.70
CA LYS A 91 -10.50 -13.90 17.83
C LYS A 91 -11.91 -13.92 18.41
N ASP A 92 -12.38 -15.13 18.68
CA ASP A 92 -13.58 -15.34 19.48
C ASP A 92 -13.35 -15.06 20.97
N SER A 93 -14.38 -15.21 21.80
CA SER A 93 -14.33 -14.96 23.25
C SER A 93 -13.38 -15.90 24.01
N ILE A 94 -12.97 -17.02 23.43
CA ILE A 94 -12.03 -17.98 24.01
C ILE A 94 -10.64 -17.92 23.37
N GLY A 95 -10.43 -16.95 22.45
CA GLY A 95 -9.12 -16.64 21.87
C GLY A 95 -8.75 -17.39 20.59
N ASN A 96 -9.66 -18.16 19.99
CA ASN A 96 -9.42 -18.82 18.70
C ASN A 96 -9.66 -17.88 17.53
N TRP A 97 -8.81 -18.00 16.50
CA TRP A 97 -8.97 -17.29 15.25
C TRP A 97 -10.09 -17.91 14.41
N GLY A 98 -11.08 -17.09 14.03
CA GLY A 98 -12.17 -17.44 13.13
C GLY A 98 -12.27 -16.48 11.95
N PRO A 99 -12.73 -16.93 10.76
CA PRO A 99 -12.86 -16.07 9.59
C PRO A 99 -13.93 -15.01 9.82
N GLN A 100 -13.60 -13.77 9.47
CA GLN A 100 -14.54 -12.64 9.44
C GLN A 100 -14.87 -12.29 7.99
N ASP A 101 -13.84 -12.05 7.17
CA ASP A 101 -13.97 -11.63 5.78
C ASP A 101 -13.00 -12.37 4.88
N VAL A 102 -13.31 -12.41 3.60
CA VAL A 102 -12.41 -12.88 2.55
C VAL A 102 -12.26 -11.78 1.51
N TRP A 103 -11.06 -11.26 1.40
CA TRP A 103 -10.67 -10.30 0.39
C TRP A 103 -9.74 -10.94 -0.63
N TRP A 104 -9.33 -10.20 -1.63
CA TRP A 104 -8.29 -10.61 -2.54
C TRP A 104 -7.42 -9.44 -2.96
N GLN A 105 -6.23 -9.75 -3.43
CA GLN A 105 -5.26 -8.76 -3.87
C GLN A 105 -4.52 -9.19 -5.12
N VAL A 106 -4.05 -8.21 -5.91
CA VAL A 106 -3.22 -8.39 -7.10
C VAL A 106 -2.07 -7.40 -7.03
N ARG A 107 -0.88 -7.83 -7.41
CA ARG A 107 0.26 -6.96 -7.61
C ARG A 107 0.90 -7.23 -8.97
N ASN A 108 1.19 -6.18 -9.72
CA ASN A 108 2.02 -6.21 -10.93
C ASN A 108 3.14 -5.15 -10.84
N SER A 109 3.85 -4.89 -11.95
CA SER A 109 4.93 -3.90 -11.98
C SER A 109 4.45 -2.44 -11.95
N LEU A 110 3.16 -2.17 -12.10
CA LEU A 110 2.59 -0.83 -12.15
C LEU A 110 1.84 -0.47 -10.86
N ARG A 111 1.19 -1.44 -10.21
CA ARG A 111 0.35 -1.18 -9.05
C ARG A 111 0.03 -2.43 -8.24
N ALA A 112 -0.41 -2.19 -7.01
CA ALA A 112 -1.03 -3.16 -6.12
C ALA A 112 -2.50 -2.80 -5.90
N GLU A 113 -3.37 -3.77 -6.00
CA GLU A 113 -4.82 -3.64 -5.86
C GLU A 113 -5.32 -4.58 -4.77
N ARG A 114 -6.38 -4.15 -4.07
CA ARG A 114 -7.10 -5.01 -3.12
C ARG A 114 -8.60 -4.82 -3.32
N ALA A 115 -9.34 -5.91 -3.35
CA ALA A 115 -10.79 -5.89 -3.30
C ALA A 115 -11.22 -6.04 -1.83
N GLU A 116 -11.73 -4.96 -1.29
CA GLU A 116 -12.26 -4.79 0.05
C GLU A 116 -13.79 -4.60 -0.08
N GLU A 117 -14.61 -5.45 0.54
CA GLU A 117 -16.08 -5.37 0.46
C GLU A 117 -16.61 -5.21 -0.99
N ASN A 118 -16.08 -6.01 -1.90
CA ASN A 118 -16.39 -5.95 -3.34
C ASN A 118 -15.98 -4.63 -4.06
N LEU A 119 -15.26 -3.74 -3.39
CA LEU A 119 -14.69 -2.54 -4.00
C LEU A 119 -13.20 -2.77 -4.31
N ARG A 120 -12.87 -2.79 -5.58
CA ARG A 120 -11.48 -2.89 -6.06
C ARG A 120 -10.81 -1.54 -5.91
N ARG A 121 -9.77 -1.46 -5.08
CA ARG A 121 -9.00 -0.25 -4.77
C ARG A 121 -7.55 -0.38 -5.18
N ILE A 122 -6.99 0.66 -5.76
CA ILE A 122 -5.53 0.76 -5.97
C ILE A 122 -4.92 1.18 -4.64
N LYS A 123 -4.19 0.27 -4.01
CA LYS A 123 -3.53 0.53 -2.72
C LYS A 123 -2.19 1.23 -2.88
N LEU A 124 -1.38 0.79 -3.85
CA LEU A 124 -0.07 1.36 -4.16
C LEU A 124 0.10 1.45 -5.68
N VAL A 125 0.91 2.41 -6.14
CA VAL A 125 1.40 2.51 -7.52
C VAL A 125 2.92 2.45 -7.54
N PHE A 126 3.49 1.86 -8.59
CA PHE A 126 4.93 1.65 -8.72
C PHE A 126 5.53 2.43 -9.88
N PRO A 127 6.78 2.89 -9.75
CA PRO A 127 7.64 2.81 -8.56
C PRO A 127 7.16 3.70 -7.40
N VAL A 128 7.40 3.26 -6.15
CA VAL A 128 7.04 4.04 -4.94
C VAL A 128 7.95 5.26 -4.84
N ARG A 129 7.37 6.48 -4.85
CA ARG A 129 8.11 7.75 -4.80
C ARG A 129 7.33 8.81 -4.03
N ASP A 130 8.01 9.59 -3.22
CA ASP A 130 7.40 10.73 -2.52
C ASP A 130 6.69 11.68 -3.50
N GLY A 131 5.51 12.14 -3.11
CA GLY A 131 4.69 13.08 -3.87
C GLY A 131 3.95 12.47 -5.07
N GLN A 132 4.13 11.19 -5.40
CA GLN A 132 3.34 10.54 -6.45
C GLN A 132 1.89 10.35 -6.00
N THR A 133 0.93 10.73 -6.85
CA THR A 133 -0.50 10.69 -6.56
C THR A 133 -1.24 9.71 -7.47
N TRP A 134 -2.36 9.18 -6.98
CA TRP A 134 -3.29 8.35 -7.76
C TRP A 134 -4.69 8.35 -7.17
N ASN A 135 -5.68 8.05 -8.00
CA ASN A 135 -7.04 7.80 -7.55
C ASN A 135 -7.19 6.33 -7.12
N THR A 136 -7.40 6.08 -5.82
CA THR A 136 -7.58 4.71 -5.30
C THR A 136 -8.85 4.05 -5.83
N ASN A 137 -9.86 4.81 -6.20
CA ASN A 137 -11.17 4.34 -6.70
C ASN A 137 -11.27 4.29 -8.23
N ALA A 138 -10.15 4.35 -8.96
CA ALA A 138 -10.17 4.36 -10.43
C ALA A 138 -10.81 3.12 -11.07
N TYR A 139 -10.97 2.02 -10.33
CA TYR A 139 -11.55 0.75 -10.81
C TYR A 139 -12.83 0.35 -10.08
N ASN A 140 -13.52 1.30 -9.45
CA ASN A 140 -14.82 1.07 -8.82
C ASN A 140 -15.73 2.29 -8.99
N THR A 141 -16.97 2.20 -8.48
CA THR A 141 -18.00 3.25 -8.64
C THR A 141 -18.02 4.27 -7.50
N ALA A 142 -17.15 4.17 -6.52
CA ALA A 142 -17.06 5.13 -5.43
C ALA A 142 -16.49 6.48 -5.90
N THR A 143 -16.82 7.53 -5.18
CA THR A 143 -16.27 8.87 -5.44
C THR A 143 -14.74 8.83 -5.54
N PRO A 144 -14.14 9.51 -6.54
CA PRO A 144 -12.69 9.60 -6.65
C PRO A 144 -12.05 10.03 -5.33
N LEU A 145 -11.00 9.31 -4.93
CA LEU A 145 -10.21 9.61 -3.73
C LEU A 145 -8.74 9.60 -4.12
N GLU A 146 -8.12 10.77 -4.12
CA GLU A 146 -6.70 10.89 -4.39
C GLU A 146 -5.86 10.57 -3.17
N LEU A 147 -4.87 9.72 -3.38
CA LEU A 147 -3.85 9.36 -2.40
C LEU A 147 -2.49 9.83 -2.89
N THR A 148 -1.58 10.07 -1.95
CA THR A 148 -0.18 10.42 -2.22
C THR A 148 0.75 9.62 -1.33
N TYR A 149 1.98 9.39 -1.82
CA TYR A 149 3.07 8.91 -0.98
C TYR A 149 3.75 10.04 -0.24
N GLU A 150 4.10 9.76 1.00
CA GLU A 150 5.01 10.56 1.84
C GLU A 150 5.92 9.62 2.63
N GLU A 151 7.03 10.15 3.11
CA GLU A 151 7.97 9.43 3.98
C GLU A 151 8.41 8.07 3.39
N VAL A 152 8.74 8.04 2.09
CA VAL A 152 9.23 6.82 1.43
C VAL A 152 10.62 6.47 1.93
N ASP A 153 10.84 5.18 2.23
CA ASP A 153 12.06 4.62 2.82
C ASP A 153 12.43 5.20 4.20
N VAL A 154 11.44 5.72 4.94
CA VAL A 154 11.65 6.25 6.31
C VAL A 154 11.40 5.14 7.35
N PRO A 155 12.26 4.99 8.37
CA PRO A 155 12.01 4.06 9.48
C PRO A 155 10.76 4.42 10.28
N TRP A 156 10.08 3.41 10.81
CA TRP A 156 8.91 3.60 11.67
C TRP A 156 8.79 2.49 12.71
N SER A 157 8.18 2.80 13.85
CA SER A 157 8.01 1.84 14.94
C SER A 157 6.64 1.96 15.60
N ALA A 158 6.08 0.83 16.01
CA ALA A 158 4.86 0.75 16.81
C ALA A 158 4.82 -0.55 17.61
N ASN A 159 4.22 -0.51 18.81
CA ASN A 159 4.02 -1.68 19.67
C ASN A 159 5.30 -2.51 19.93
N GLY A 160 6.47 -1.85 20.00
CA GLY A 160 7.76 -2.51 20.19
C GLY A 160 8.35 -3.15 18.91
N LEU A 161 7.67 -3.05 17.78
CA LEU A 161 8.16 -3.47 16.47
C LEU A 161 8.82 -2.30 15.77
N SER A 162 9.91 -2.54 15.03
CA SER A 162 10.64 -1.54 14.26
C SER A 162 10.78 -2.00 12.80
N PHE A 163 10.61 -1.06 11.88
CA PHE A 163 10.67 -1.28 10.43
C PHE A 163 11.65 -0.27 9.84
N ASP A 164 12.71 -0.75 9.20
CA ASP A 164 13.78 0.11 8.66
C ASP A 164 13.34 0.94 7.46
N SER A 165 12.39 0.43 6.68
CA SER A 165 11.90 1.07 5.47
C SER A 165 10.39 0.97 5.40
N THR A 166 9.73 2.13 5.45
CA THR A 166 8.28 2.27 5.30
C THR A 166 7.93 3.34 4.27
N CYS A 167 6.68 3.34 3.81
CA CYS A 167 6.09 4.46 3.10
C CYS A 167 4.72 4.79 3.69
N LEU A 168 4.40 6.08 3.78
CA LEU A 168 3.09 6.58 4.18
C LEU A 168 2.26 6.86 2.93
N VAL A 169 1.03 6.37 2.91
CA VAL A 169 0.00 6.69 1.92
C VAL A 169 -1.09 7.46 2.62
N ARG A 170 -1.46 8.63 2.10
CA ARG A 170 -2.56 9.41 2.68
C ARG A 170 -3.39 10.11 1.62
N THR A 171 -4.58 10.55 2.02
CA THR A 171 -5.41 11.42 1.17
C THR A 171 -4.80 12.82 1.05
N THR A 172 -4.89 13.39 -0.15
CA THR A 172 -4.54 14.79 -0.44
C THR A 172 -5.63 15.77 -0.01
N TYR A 173 -6.80 15.28 0.40
CA TYR A 173 -7.94 16.12 0.73
C TYR A 173 -7.70 17.00 1.96
N ALA A 174 -8.02 18.29 1.82
CA ALA A 174 -8.20 19.17 2.96
C ALA A 174 -9.59 18.91 3.57
N ASN A 175 -9.65 18.72 4.89
CA ASN A 175 -10.92 18.69 5.61
C ASN A 175 -11.63 20.04 5.46
N ASN A 176 -12.95 20.04 5.36
CA ASN A 176 -13.77 21.24 5.43
C ASN A 176 -14.57 21.26 6.75
N LEU A 177 -15.43 22.28 6.94
CA LEU A 177 -16.22 22.41 8.18
C LEU A 177 -17.35 21.38 8.31
N VAL A 178 -17.68 20.70 7.21
CA VAL A 178 -18.81 19.75 7.12
C VAL A 178 -18.28 18.34 7.05
N ASP A 179 -17.33 18.08 6.15
CA ASP A 179 -16.82 16.73 5.88
C ASP A 179 -15.38 16.57 6.36
N THR A 180 -15.13 15.48 7.03
CA THR A 180 -13.78 15.02 7.37
C THR A 180 -13.55 13.66 6.75
N VAL A 181 -12.50 13.58 5.92
CA VAL A 181 -11.96 12.31 5.43
C VAL A 181 -10.47 12.29 5.71
N ARG A 182 -10.05 11.47 6.67
CA ARG A 182 -8.64 11.20 6.93
C ARG A 182 -8.36 9.75 6.60
N TYR A 183 -7.51 9.54 5.64
CA TYR A 183 -7.08 8.22 5.23
C TYR A 183 -5.56 8.18 5.32
N PHE A 184 -5.04 7.28 6.15
CA PHE A 184 -3.62 7.01 6.31
C PHE A 184 -3.40 5.51 6.28
N GLU A 185 -2.44 5.06 5.50
CA GLU A 185 -1.92 3.71 5.52
C GLU A 185 -0.40 3.76 5.49
N ARG A 186 0.25 3.02 6.36
CA ARG A 186 1.70 2.85 6.32
C ARG A 186 2.03 1.42 5.97
N TYR A 187 2.92 1.27 5.02
CA TYR A 187 3.40 -0.01 4.54
C TYR A 187 4.89 -0.16 4.87
N ALA A 188 5.29 -1.34 5.35
CA ALA A 188 6.68 -1.70 5.59
C ALA A 188 7.17 -2.71 4.54
N LYS A 189 8.41 -2.57 4.07
CA LYS A 189 9.02 -3.52 3.12
C LYS A 189 8.98 -4.94 3.68
N ASN A 190 8.55 -5.89 2.86
CA ASN A 190 8.44 -7.32 3.13
C ASN A 190 7.43 -7.71 4.23
N VAL A 191 6.69 -6.76 4.78
CA VAL A 191 5.64 -6.99 5.77
C VAL A 191 4.26 -6.61 5.22
N GLY A 192 4.15 -5.49 4.50
CA GLY A 192 2.91 -4.96 3.99
C GLY A 192 2.33 -3.87 4.90
N LEU A 193 0.99 -3.82 5.03
CA LEU A 193 0.31 -2.83 5.85
C LEU A 193 0.69 -2.99 7.33
N VAL A 194 1.18 -1.94 7.97
CA VAL A 194 1.57 -1.92 9.40
C VAL A 194 0.76 -0.93 10.23
N TYR A 195 0.12 0.04 9.57
CA TYR A 195 -0.78 0.99 10.21
C TYR A 195 -1.86 1.43 9.24
N ARG A 196 -3.09 1.60 9.74
CA ARG A 196 -4.21 2.20 9.00
C ARG A 196 -5.01 3.09 9.94
N GLN A 197 -5.38 4.27 9.45
CA GLN A 197 -6.37 5.15 10.07
C GLN A 197 -7.35 5.59 9.00
N LEU A 198 -8.63 5.46 9.31
CA LEU A 198 -9.72 5.94 8.48
C LEU A 198 -10.71 6.67 9.37
N ASP A 199 -10.77 7.99 9.24
CA ASP A 199 -11.77 8.82 9.92
C ASP A 199 -12.67 9.41 8.82
N VAL A 200 -13.95 9.08 8.87
CA VAL A 200 -14.95 9.63 7.95
C VAL A 200 -16.07 10.18 8.78
N SER A 201 -16.30 11.48 8.71
CA SER A 201 -17.43 12.12 9.39
C SER A 201 -18.03 13.24 8.58
N ASN A 202 -19.32 13.48 8.82
CA ASN A 202 -20.08 14.59 8.27
C ASN A 202 -20.78 15.32 9.43
N THR A 203 -20.65 16.65 9.47
CA THR A 203 -21.28 17.50 10.49
C THR A 203 -22.30 18.40 9.82
N GLN A 204 -23.56 18.29 10.23
CA GLN A 204 -24.66 19.15 9.78
C GLN A 204 -24.98 20.18 10.87
N TYR A 205 -25.37 21.39 10.46
CA TYR A 205 -25.73 22.46 11.37
C TYR A 205 -27.25 22.70 11.28
N TYR A 206 -27.95 22.50 12.39
CA TYR A 206 -29.42 22.64 12.47
C TYR A 206 -29.77 23.95 13.16
N ASP A 207 -30.62 24.75 12.53
CA ASP A 207 -31.21 25.95 13.16
C ASP A 207 -32.26 25.53 14.20
N ILE A 208 -32.00 25.85 15.46
CA ILE A 208 -32.91 25.57 16.58
C ILE A 208 -33.76 26.81 16.93
N GLY A 209 -33.72 27.86 16.10
CA GLY A 209 -34.45 29.11 16.26
C GLY A 209 -33.60 30.26 16.77
N GLY A 210 -34.03 31.49 16.44
CA GLY A 210 -33.32 32.69 16.83
C GLY A 210 -31.92 32.89 16.24
N GLY A 211 -31.61 32.21 15.13
CA GLY A 211 -30.29 32.24 14.50
C GLY A 211 -29.22 31.41 15.24
N THR A 212 -29.67 30.49 16.11
CA THR A 212 -28.77 29.58 16.84
C THR A 212 -28.67 28.25 16.08
N TYR A 213 -27.43 27.84 15.72
CA TYR A 213 -27.15 26.62 15.00
C TYR A 213 -26.45 25.60 15.91
N VAL A 214 -26.92 24.37 15.92
CA VAL A 214 -26.34 23.25 16.68
C VAL A 214 -25.75 22.25 15.71
N PRO A 215 -24.46 21.90 15.82
CA PRO A 215 -23.85 20.85 15.01
C PRO A 215 -24.36 19.48 15.42
N ARG A 216 -24.52 18.60 14.43
CA ARG A 216 -24.77 17.17 14.59
C ARG A 216 -23.82 16.41 13.70
N THR A 217 -23.07 15.50 14.29
CA THR A 217 -22.02 14.75 13.62
C THR A 217 -22.44 13.28 13.45
N ARG A 218 -22.21 12.76 12.25
CA ARG A 218 -22.19 11.31 11.98
C ARG A 218 -20.81 10.92 11.51
N GLY A 219 -20.24 9.86 12.08
CA GLY A 219 -18.90 9.46 11.72
C GLY A 219 -18.54 8.05 12.11
N ASN A 220 -17.56 7.51 11.38
CA ASN A 220 -16.92 6.24 11.65
C ASN A 220 -15.41 6.47 11.70
N TYR A 221 -14.76 5.88 12.68
CA TYR A 221 -13.36 6.01 12.96
C TYR A 221 -12.74 4.63 13.11
N LEU A 222 -11.68 4.36 12.38
CA LEU A 222 -10.95 3.09 12.42
C LEU A 222 -9.47 3.35 12.60
N ARG A 223 -8.85 2.65 13.52
CA ARG A 223 -7.40 2.58 13.66
C ARG A 223 -6.97 1.12 13.76
N MET A 224 -5.99 0.75 12.94
CA MET A 224 -5.34 -0.56 12.97
C MET A 224 -3.85 -0.33 13.16
N THR A 225 -3.25 -0.97 14.15
CA THR A 225 -1.82 -0.88 14.41
C THR A 225 -1.25 -2.29 14.54
N VAL A 226 -0.17 -2.57 13.80
CA VAL A 226 0.51 -3.87 13.82
C VAL A 226 0.92 -4.27 15.24
N THR A 227 0.71 -5.54 15.58
CA THR A 227 1.13 -6.16 16.86
C THR A 227 2.06 -7.35 16.68
N ALA A 228 1.95 -8.03 15.53
CA ALA A 228 2.83 -9.14 15.15
C ALA A 228 2.76 -9.38 13.64
N PHE A 229 3.74 -10.05 13.09
CA PHE A 229 3.75 -10.52 11.71
C PHE A 229 4.64 -11.74 11.55
N GLY A 230 4.44 -12.51 10.48
CA GLY A 230 5.24 -13.71 10.18
C GLY A 230 4.86 -14.37 8.86
N ASP A 231 5.41 -15.57 8.68
CA ASP A 231 5.27 -16.43 7.50
C ASP A 231 4.64 -17.76 7.86
#